data_06da24a21aa1b9ea5bb1736480fcdec0
#
_entry.id   06da24a21aa1b9ea5bb1736480fcdec0
#
_cell.length_a   1.000
_cell.length_b   1.000
_cell.length_c   1.000
_cell.angle_alpha   90.00
_cell.angle_beta   90.00
_cell.angle_gamma   90.00
#
_symmetry.space_group_name_H-M   'P 1'
#
loop_
_entity.id
_entity.type
_entity.pdbx_description
1 polymer ?
#
loop_
_entity_poly.entity_id
_entity_poly.type
_entity_poly.pdbx_seq_one_letter_code
_entity_poly.pdbx_strand_id
1 'polypeptide(L)'
;MRKTLVLLSLIILTFLSCEKDDFCTQNPITPNLILRFYDDSNRESLKVVDNLYVWAEGKDSLFINASLDSLFIPLNSAATETVYNFSKNNIVNQFTIQYTTENEYISRSCGFKVIFNDVNFASNNTWITDFEPATLTIEKQTEAHVQIYH
;
A
#
# COMPACT_ATOMS: atom_id res chain seq x y z
N MET A 1 -58.02 11.15 -22.08
CA MET A 1 -56.78 11.22 -22.87
C MET A 1 -55.68 12.07 -22.20
N ARG A 2 -55.91 13.30 -21.79
CA ARG A 2 -54.85 14.15 -21.17
C ARG A 2 -54.33 13.62 -19.84
N LYS A 3 -55.21 13.04 -18.98
CA LYS A 3 -54.80 12.45 -17.70
C LYS A 3 -54.03 11.13 -17.86
N THR A 4 -54.36 10.33 -18.86
CA THR A 4 -53.68 9.07 -19.17
C THR A 4 -52.27 9.32 -19.74
N LEU A 5 -52.11 10.37 -20.57
CA LEU A 5 -50.80 10.78 -21.09
C LEU A 5 -49.86 11.26 -19.97
N VAL A 6 -50.36 12.02 -18.97
CA VAL A 6 -49.57 12.47 -17.82
C VAL A 6 -49.14 11.30 -16.96
N LEU A 7 -50.06 10.32 -16.74
CA LEU A 7 -49.70 9.12 -15.94
C LEU A 7 -48.65 8.28 -16.65
N LEU A 8 -48.75 8.11 -17.96
CA LEU A 8 -47.78 7.37 -18.79
C LEU A 8 -46.39 8.05 -18.78
N SER A 9 -46.36 9.40 -18.86
CA SER A 9 -45.12 10.18 -18.76
C SER A 9 -44.45 10.06 -17.40
N LEU A 10 -45.25 10.03 -16.30
CA LEU A 10 -44.71 9.86 -14.94
C LEU A 10 -44.09 8.47 -14.76
N ILE A 11 -44.70 7.42 -15.31
CA ILE A 11 -44.18 6.06 -15.26
C ILE A 11 -42.85 5.93 -16.02
N ILE A 12 -42.75 6.57 -17.19
CA ILE A 12 -41.51 6.53 -18.04
C ILE A 12 -40.35 7.24 -17.28
N LEU A 13 -40.62 8.32 -16.56
CA LEU A 13 -39.57 9.04 -15.79
C LEU A 13 -38.99 8.20 -14.62
N THR A 14 -39.75 7.25 -14.07
CA THR A 14 -39.25 6.41 -12.98
C THR A 14 -38.29 5.31 -13.47
N PHE A 15 -38.31 4.95 -14.75
CA PHE A 15 -37.41 3.95 -15.34
C PHE A 15 -36.08 4.53 -15.84
N LEU A 16 -35.87 5.84 -15.82
CA LEU A 16 -34.65 6.51 -16.27
C LEU A 16 -33.63 6.74 -15.12
N SER A 17 -33.93 6.28 -13.90
CA SER A 17 -32.97 6.30 -12.80
C SER A 17 -32.02 5.11 -12.89
N CYS A 18 -31.15 5.11 -13.94
CA CYS A 18 -29.95 4.29 -13.94
C CYS A 18 -28.99 4.89 -12.90
N GLU A 19 -28.81 4.21 -11.78
CA GLU A 19 -27.75 4.54 -10.84
C GLU A 19 -26.40 4.33 -11.54
N LYS A 20 -25.57 5.37 -11.58
CA LYS A 20 -24.22 5.35 -12.19
C LYS A 20 -23.21 4.48 -11.42
N ASP A 21 -23.64 3.84 -10.35
CA ASP A 21 -22.81 3.09 -9.42
C ASP A 21 -22.68 1.58 -9.73
N ASP A 22 -23.19 1.12 -10.89
CA ASP A 22 -23.16 -0.30 -11.25
C ASP A 22 -21.77 -0.82 -11.62
N PHE A 23 -20.80 0.07 -11.88
CA PHE A 23 -19.43 -0.29 -12.22
C PHE A 23 -18.42 0.46 -11.36
N CYS A 24 -17.44 -0.27 -10.82
CA CYS A 24 -16.32 0.34 -10.13
C CYS A 24 -15.41 1.06 -11.14
N THR A 25 -15.46 2.38 -11.14
CA THR A 25 -14.57 3.24 -11.95
C THR A 25 -13.32 3.69 -11.18
N GLN A 26 -13.34 3.56 -9.87
CA GLN A 26 -12.20 3.79 -8.99
C GLN A 26 -11.57 2.43 -8.69
N ASN A 27 -10.30 2.26 -8.90
CA ASN A 27 -9.61 1.01 -8.58
C ASN A 27 -9.17 1.03 -7.11
N PRO A 28 -10.00 0.55 -6.15
CA PRO A 28 -9.67 0.62 -4.74
C PRO A 28 -8.59 -0.41 -4.42
N ILE A 29 -7.35 0.02 -4.50
CA ILE A 29 -6.20 -0.82 -4.16
C ILE A 29 -5.77 -0.47 -2.75
N THR A 30 -5.74 -1.47 -1.86
CA THR A 30 -5.03 -1.36 -0.59
C THR A 30 -3.57 -1.02 -0.89
N PRO A 31 -3.04 0.09 -0.35
CA PRO A 31 -1.70 0.54 -0.71
C PRO A 31 -0.62 -0.40 -0.19
N ASN A 32 0.44 -0.56 -0.98
CA ASN A 32 1.68 -1.17 -0.54
C ASN A 32 2.51 -0.17 0.28
N LEU A 33 3.31 -0.67 1.18
CA LEU A 33 4.40 0.09 1.78
C LEU A 33 5.48 0.34 0.72
N ILE A 34 5.88 1.59 0.55
CA ILE A 34 6.96 2.00 -0.37
C ILE A 34 8.17 2.36 0.47
N LEU A 35 9.26 1.59 0.31
CA LEU A 35 10.56 1.87 0.87
C LEU A 35 11.48 2.38 -0.23
N ARG A 36 12.33 3.35 0.09
CA ARG A 36 13.34 3.88 -0.83
C ARG A 36 14.71 3.86 -0.16
N PHE A 37 15.72 3.37 -0.87
CA PHE A 37 17.07 3.19 -0.36
C PHE A 37 17.97 4.35 -0.73
N TYR A 38 18.74 4.83 0.24
CA TYR A 38 19.67 5.96 0.12
C TYR A 38 21.05 5.61 0.66
N ASP A 39 22.05 6.35 0.19
CA ASP A 39 23.41 6.26 0.71
C ASP A 39 23.47 6.92 2.10
N ASP A 40 23.93 6.19 3.10
CA ASP A 40 24.04 6.72 4.46
C ASP A 40 25.06 7.87 4.58
N SER A 41 26.07 7.90 3.70
CA SER A 41 27.05 9.00 3.64
C SER A 41 26.55 10.22 2.87
N ASN A 42 25.55 10.06 2.00
CA ASN A 42 24.90 11.12 1.24
C ASN A 42 23.39 10.85 1.14
N ARG A 43 22.64 11.20 2.16
CA ARG A 43 21.22 10.86 2.34
C ARG A 43 20.28 11.47 1.30
N GLU A 44 20.76 12.33 0.40
CA GLU A 44 19.99 12.83 -0.75
C GLU A 44 20.14 11.94 -1.99
N SER A 45 21.12 11.03 -1.98
CA SER A 45 21.46 10.19 -3.12
C SER A 45 20.82 8.81 -3.00
N LEU A 46 20.04 8.42 -4.00
CA LEU A 46 19.50 7.06 -4.08
C LEU A 46 20.65 6.06 -4.21
N LYS A 47 20.52 4.92 -3.56
CA LYS A 47 21.50 3.84 -3.61
C LYS A 47 20.82 2.50 -3.84
N VAL A 48 21.23 1.83 -4.91
CA VAL A 48 20.74 0.51 -5.26
C VAL A 48 21.25 -0.52 -4.25
N VAL A 49 20.38 -1.39 -3.82
CA VAL A 49 20.73 -2.59 -3.06
C VAL A 49 20.81 -3.75 -4.02
N ASP A 50 22.03 -4.26 -4.23
CA ASP A 50 22.30 -5.42 -5.07
C ASP A 50 22.16 -6.72 -4.27
N ASN A 51 21.88 -7.83 -4.98
CA ASN A 51 21.68 -9.16 -4.40
C ASN A 51 20.65 -9.17 -3.26
N LEU A 52 19.58 -8.41 -3.44
CA LEU A 52 18.51 -8.27 -2.45
C LEU A 52 17.51 -9.42 -2.55
N TYR A 53 17.25 -10.05 -1.42
CA TYR A 53 16.15 -11.00 -1.22
C TYR A 53 15.20 -10.41 -0.18
N VAL A 54 13.90 -10.49 -0.45
CA VAL A 54 12.86 -9.97 0.46
C VAL A 54 11.76 -11.00 0.65
N TRP A 55 11.43 -11.31 1.90
CA TRP A 55 10.30 -12.18 2.24
C TRP A 55 9.64 -11.73 3.55
N ALA A 56 8.35 -11.93 3.65
CA ALA A 56 7.65 -11.83 4.92
C ALA A 56 7.86 -13.11 5.74
N GLU A 57 7.83 -12.98 7.06
CA GLU A 57 8.03 -14.13 7.94
C GLU A 57 7.02 -15.26 7.66
N GLY A 58 7.51 -16.48 7.46
CA GLY A 58 6.71 -17.65 7.13
C GLY A 58 6.07 -17.64 5.73
N LYS A 59 6.55 -16.80 4.81
CA LYS A 59 6.08 -16.68 3.42
C LYS A 59 7.22 -16.88 2.43
N ASP A 60 6.85 -17.16 1.18
CA ASP A 60 7.79 -17.20 0.06
C ASP A 60 8.40 -15.83 -0.22
N SER A 61 9.57 -15.81 -0.88
CA SER A 61 10.26 -14.58 -1.25
C SER A 61 9.47 -13.78 -2.28
N LEU A 62 9.27 -12.50 -1.99
CA LEU A 62 8.69 -11.52 -2.92
C LEU A 62 9.72 -11.05 -3.96
N PHE A 63 10.98 -10.92 -3.54
CA PHE A 63 12.09 -10.53 -4.39
C PHE A 63 13.24 -11.51 -4.22
N ILE A 64 13.85 -11.90 -5.35
CA ILE A 64 14.92 -12.90 -5.40
C ILE A 64 16.06 -12.32 -6.22
N ASN A 65 17.23 -12.11 -5.59
CA ASN A 65 18.43 -11.58 -6.23
C ASN A 65 18.19 -10.29 -7.04
N ALA A 66 17.41 -9.39 -6.47
CA ALA A 66 17.03 -8.14 -7.10
C ALA A 66 18.11 -7.05 -6.90
N SER A 67 18.16 -6.09 -7.83
CA SER A 67 18.95 -4.85 -7.72
C SER A 67 17.97 -3.68 -7.81
N LEU A 68 17.64 -3.06 -6.69
CA LEU A 68 16.56 -2.08 -6.58
C LEU A 68 16.95 -0.96 -5.61
N ASP A 69 16.51 0.26 -5.92
CA ASP A 69 16.56 1.42 -5.03
C ASP A 69 15.24 1.70 -4.34
N SER A 70 14.20 0.96 -4.69
CA SER A 70 12.83 1.13 -4.15
C SER A 70 12.11 -0.20 -4.11
N LEU A 71 11.32 -0.43 -3.04
CA LEU A 71 10.50 -1.61 -2.86
C LEU A 71 9.04 -1.23 -2.65
N PHE A 72 8.14 -2.02 -3.24
CA PHE A 72 6.71 -1.98 -3.04
C PHE A 72 6.28 -3.30 -2.42
N ILE A 73 5.98 -3.31 -1.13
CA ILE A 73 5.67 -4.52 -0.37
C ILE A 73 4.31 -4.43 0.31
N PRO A 74 3.48 -5.49 0.22
CA PRO A 74 2.16 -5.48 0.84
C PRO A 74 2.26 -5.60 2.37
N LEU A 75 1.35 -4.95 3.08
CA LEU A 75 1.16 -5.16 4.52
C LEU A 75 0.00 -6.14 4.76
N ASN A 76 0.06 -6.86 5.88
CA ASN A 76 -0.99 -7.80 6.26
C ASN A 76 -2.21 -7.04 6.81
N SER A 77 -3.27 -6.88 5.98
CA SER A 77 -4.49 -6.17 6.38
C SER A 77 -5.32 -6.89 7.46
N ALA A 78 -5.00 -8.13 7.77
CA ALA A 78 -5.68 -8.91 8.81
C ALA A 78 -4.89 -8.97 10.14
N ALA A 79 -3.79 -8.22 10.25
CA ALA A 79 -2.95 -8.15 11.44
C ALA A 79 -2.62 -6.69 11.78
N THR A 80 -2.00 -6.48 12.93
CA THR A 80 -1.50 -5.18 13.38
C THR A 80 0.01 -5.03 13.20
N GLU A 81 0.64 -6.04 12.60
CA GLU A 81 2.08 -6.11 12.38
C GLU A 81 2.40 -6.91 11.12
N THR A 82 3.43 -6.50 10.41
CA THR A 82 4.08 -7.28 9.35
C THR A 82 5.59 -7.25 9.56
N VAL A 83 6.21 -8.42 9.52
CA VAL A 83 7.66 -8.58 9.65
C VAL A 83 8.24 -9.00 8.32
N TYR A 84 9.19 -8.21 7.81
CA TYR A 84 9.95 -8.50 6.61
C TYR A 84 11.42 -8.79 6.93
N ASN A 85 11.96 -9.73 6.19
CA ASN A 85 13.39 -10.02 6.18
C ASN A 85 13.98 -9.51 4.87
N PHE A 86 15.00 -8.65 4.97
CA PHE A 86 15.77 -8.12 3.87
C PHE A 86 17.18 -8.70 3.92
N SER A 87 17.53 -9.56 2.97
CA SER A 87 18.87 -10.14 2.89
C SER A 87 19.68 -9.48 1.79
N LYS A 88 20.85 -8.96 2.16
CA LYS A 88 21.87 -8.42 1.25
C LYS A 88 23.17 -9.19 1.48
N ASN A 89 23.68 -9.85 0.44
CA ASN A 89 24.89 -10.66 0.55
C ASN A 89 24.87 -11.68 1.70
N ASN A 90 23.73 -12.37 1.89
CA ASN A 90 23.44 -13.33 2.97
C ASN A 90 23.39 -12.74 4.40
N ILE A 91 23.43 -11.41 4.54
CA ILE A 91 23.22 -10.74 5.83
C ILE A 91 21.74 -10.33 5.88
N VAL A 92 21.00 -10.88 6.83
CA VAL A 92 19.56 -10.62 6.98
C VAL A 92 19.34 -9.45 7.93
N ASN A 93 18.58 -8.46 7.49
CA ASN A 93 18.00 -7.42 8.32
C ASN A 93 16.50 -7.69 8.50
N GLN A 94 16.06 -7.79 9.73
CA GLN A 94 14.63 -7.88 10.05
C GLN A 94 14.07 -6.47 10.21
N PHE A 95 12.95 -6.22 9.53
CA PHE A 95 12.25 -4.94 9.55
C PHE A 95 10.79 -5.19 9.94
N THR A 96 10.40 -4.66 11.09
CA THR A 96 9.07 -4.82 11.67
C THR A 96 8.27 -3.56 11.43
N ILE A 97 7.05 -3.72 10.93
CA ILE A 97 6.10 -2.63 10.68
C ILE A 97 4.85 -2.89 11.53
N GLN A 98 4.58 -2.01 12.49
CA GLN A 98 3.38 -2.04 13.32
C GLN A 98 2.42 -0.95 12.86
N TYR A 99 1.11 -1.21 12.89
CA TYR A 99 0.07 -0.29 12.42
C TYR A 99 -1.30 -0.65 12.97
N THR A 100 -2.24 0.27 12.82
CA THR A 100 -3.67 0.01 12.91
C THR A 100 -4.29 0.00 11.50
N THR A 101 -5.33 -0.79 11.29
CA THR A 101 -6.02 -0.88 9.99
C THR A 101 -7.37 -0.20 10.04
N GLU A 102 -7.72 0.51 8.97
CA GLU A 102 -9.03 1.12 8.77
C GLU A 102 -9.58 0.77 7.39
N ASN A 103 -10.87 0.43 7.33
CA ASN A 103 -11.56 0.18 6.08
C ASN A 103 -12.17 1.49 5.57
N GLU A 104 -11.60 2.04 4.49
CA GLU A 104 -12.14 3.21 3.82
C GLU A 104 -13.17 2.79 2.78
N TYR A 105 -14.42 3.26 2.93
CA TYR A 105 -15.47 3.03 1.95
C TYR A 105 -15.25 3.87 0.70
N ILE A 106 -15.24 3.24 -0.46
CA ILE A 106 -15.04 3.88 -1.76
C ILE A 106 -16.38 4.13 -2.47
N SER A 107 -17.14 3.06 -2.71
CA SER A 107 -18.47 3.13 -3.31
C SER A 107 -19.18 1.78 -3.17
N ARG A 108 -20.48 1.73 -3.51
CA ARG A 108 -21.25 0.49 -3.49
C ARG A 108 -20.64 -0.58 -4.41
N SER A 109 -20.18 -0.21 -5.59
CA SER A 109 -19.63 -1.14 -6.58
C SER A 109 -18.15 -1.43 -6.38
N CYS A 110 -17.39 -0.50 -5.77
CA CYS A 110 -15.98 -0.68 -5.48
C CYS A 110 -15.68 -1.31 -4.12
N GLY A 111 -16.63 -1.23 -3.17
CA GLY A 111 -16.44 -1.75 -1.81
C GLY A 111 -15.51 -0.87 -0.97
N PHE A 112 -14.54 -1.50 -0.31
CA PHE A 112 -13.62 -0.86 0.62
C PHE A 112 -12.18 -1.10 0.18
N LYS A 113 -11.27 -0.18 0.54
CA LYS A 113 -9.82 -0.42 0.61
C LYS A 113 -9.38 -0.37 2.08
N VAL A 114 -8.26 -0.99 2.40
CA VAL A 114 -7.62 -0.87 3.72
C VAL A 114 -6.59 0.23 3.66
N ILE A 115 -6.56 1.11 4.66
CA ILE A 115 -5.48 2.05 4.94
C ILE A 115 -4.81 1.66 6.25
N PHE A 116 -3.53 2.04 6.41
CA PHE A 116 -2.75 1.73 7.60
C PHE A 116 -2.38 3.02 8.30
N ASN A 117 -2.79 3.14 9.57
CA ASN A 117 -2.58 4.32 10.42
C ASN A 117 -1.61 4.00 11.55
N ASP A 118 -1.07 5.03 12.19
CA ASP A 118 -0.16 4.93 13.34
C ASP A 118 1.05 4.02 13.05
N VAL A 119 1.58 4.10 11.83
CA VAL A 119 2.64 3.22 11.38
C VAL A 119 3.93 3.49 12.15
N ASN A 120 4.47 2.43 12.75
CA ASN A 120 5.73 2.46 13.47
C ASN A 120 6.68 1.40 12.89
N PHE A 121 7.97 1.75 12.80
CA PHE A 121 9.00 0.90 12.22
C PHE A 121 10.05 0.52 13.24
N ALA A 122 10.56 -0.70 13.15
CA ALA A 122 11.70 -1.18 13.92
C ALA A 122 12.63 -2.02 13.04
N SER A 123 13.93 -1.90 13.25
CA SER A 123 14.97 -2.63 12.53
C SER A 123 15.99 -3.22 13.49
N ASN A 124 16.56 -4.37 13.18
CA ASN A 124 17.69 -4.92 13.93
C ASN A 124 19.05 -4.38 13.46
N ASN A 125 19.05 -3.46 12.49
CA ASN A 125 20.20 -2.67 12.05
C ASN A 125 21.47 -3.51 11.75
N THR A 126 21.35 -4.51 10.86
CA THR A 126 22.49 -5.32 10.43
C THR A 126 23.27 -4.65 9.29
N TRP A 127 22.64 -4.55 8.09
CA TRP A 127 23.20 -3.83 6.95
C TRP A 127 22.42 -2.54 6.63
N ILE A 128 21.21 -2.39 7.17
CA ILE A 128 20.49 -1.13 7.24
C ILE A 128 21.04 -0.38 8.43
N THR A 129 21.59 0.81 8.20
CA THR A 129 22.23 1.64 9.23
C THR A 129 21.21 2.49 9.97
N ASP A 130 20.23 3.03 9.23
CA ASP A 130 19.22 3.92 9.76
C ASP A 130 17.96 3.90 8.86
N PHE A 131 16.86 4.45 9.36
CA PHE A 131 15.64 4.67 8.58
C PHE A 131 14.88 5.90 9.09
N GLU A 132 14.18 6.57 8.18
CA GLU A 132 13.39 7.76 8.48
C GLU A 132 11.98 7.62 7.88
N PRO A 133 10.93 7.57 8.71
CA PRO A 133 9.54 7.60 8.24
C PRO A 133 9.21 8.96 7.60
N ALA A 134 8.71 8.95 6.37
CA ALA A 134 8.19 10.14 5.71
C ALA A 134 6.73 10.40 6.06
N THR A 135 5.99 9.35 6.46
CA THR A 135 4.60 9.42 6.90
C THR A 135 4.30 8.31 7.90
N LEU A 136 3.33 8.55 8.76
CA LEU A 136 2.80 7.55 9.71
C LEU A 136 1.45 6.96 9.24
N THR A 137 1.01 7.31 8.03
CA THR A 137 -0.21 6.78 7.41
C THR A 137 0.10 6.32 5.98
N ILE A 138 -0.34 5.10 5.65
CA ILE A 138 -0.19 4.52 4.31
C ILE A 138 -1.58 4.41 3.69
N GLU A 139 -1.95 5.42 2.90
CA GLU A 139 -3.24 5.54 2.22
C GLU A 139 -3.11 5.62 0.69
N LYS A 140 -1.93 5.96 0.18
CA LYS A 140 -1.60 6.20 -1.23
C LYS A 140 -0.27 5.55 -1.59
N GLN A 141 -0.01 5.38 -2.88
CA GLN A 141 1.24 4.83 -3.42
C GLN A 141 1.96 5.83 -4.33
N THR A 142 1.93 7.11 -3.98
CA THR A 142 2.52 8.18 -4.80
C THR A 142 3.94 8.54 -4.40
N GLU A 143 4.31 8.30 -3.14
CA GLU A 143 5.58 8.69 -2.55
C GLU A 143 6.12 7.58 -1.65
N ALA A 144 7.42 7.63 -1.35
CA ALA A 144 8.02 6.72 -0.38
C ALA A 144 7.48 7.00 1.02
N HIS A 145 7.10 5.94 1.73
CA HIS A 145 6.61 6.03 3.10
C HIS A 145 7.73 5.99 4.12
N VAL A 146 8.86 5.37 3.77
CA VAL A 146 10.06 5.31 4.60
C VAL A 146 11.31 5.35 3.75
N GLN A 147 12.29 6.12 4.19
CA GLN A 147 13.64 6.19 3.66
C GLN A 147 14.52 5.23 4.46
N ILE A 148 15.33 4.44 3.77
CA ILE A 148 16.25 3.45 4.36
C ILE A 148 17.66 3.82 3.96
N TYR A 149 18.56 3.90 4.92
CA TYR A 149 19.97 4.26 4.73
C TYR A 149 20.88 3.04 4.90
N HIS A 150 21.89 2.89 3.98
CA HIS A 150 22.81 1.75 4.02
C HIS A 150 24.17 2.01 3.36
#